data_22f776a786e1da240495082e850c867a
#
_entry.id   22f776a786e1da240495082e850c867a
#
_cell.length_a   1.000
_cell.length_b   1.000
_cell.length_c   1.000
_cell.angle_alpha   90.00
_cell.angle_beta   90.00
_cell.angle_gamma   90.00
#
_symmetry.space_group_name_H-M   'P 1'
#
loop_
_entity.id
_entity.type
_entity.pdbx_description
1 polymer ?
#
loop_
_entity_poly.entity_id
_entity_poly.type
_entity_poly.pdbx_seq_one_letter_code
_entity_poly.pdbx_strand_id
1 'polypeptide(L)'
;MNLIFISSPQSEFAKERKELCYFVLTDPYLKQYFDVFLFENLPANQQNPQNNYRDKVEECTIYLGLFGKTYGTFDSDGLSYTEHEFDYATELGKDRVIYLKHLSSRARQAKKMVKLITKAKQAVTYDTFNSLHELQRKVMQSLLYWQQNQIKMGGNGR
;
A
#
# COMPACT_ATOMS: atom_id res chain seq x y z
N MET A 1 -5.89 -12.25 12.18
CA MET A 1 -4.84 -12.05 11.14
C MET A 1 -4.87 -10.60 10.68
N ASN A 2 -3.72 -10.00 10.47
CA ASN A 2 -3.62 -8.58 10.09
C ASN A 2 -3.70 -8.46 8.57
N LEU A 3 -4.65 -7.69 8.07
CA LEU A 3 -4.85 -7.51 6.64
C LEU A 3 -4.05 -6.32 6.12
N ILE A 4 -3.21 -6.55 5.13
CA ILE A 4 -2.49 -5.51 4.40
C ILE A 4 -3.26 -5.16 3.13
N PHE A 5 -3.61 -3.90 2.99
CA PHE A 5 -4.22 -3.37 1.77
C PHE A 5 -3.13 -2.72 0.91
N ILE A 6 -2.85 -3.27 -0.26
CA ILE A 6 -1.85 -2.70 -1.18
C ILE A 6 -2.54 -1.75 -2.15
N SER A 7 -2.17 -0.48 -2.08
CA SER A 7 -2.72 0.60 -2.90
C SER A 7 -1.65 1.15 -3.83
N SER A 8 -1.93 1.18 -5.11
CA SER A 8 -1.04 1.73 -6.14
C SER A 8 -1.78 1.88 -7.46
N PRO A 9 -1.27 2.69 -8.40
CA PRO A 9 -1.67 2.53 -9.80
C PRO A 9 -1.33 1.11 -10.26
N GLN A 10 -2.35 0.35 -10.68
CA GLN A 10 -2.18 -1.09 -10.96
C GLN A 10 -1.29 -1.35 -12.17
N SER A 11 -1.42 -0.55 -13.23
CA SER A 11 -0.64 -0.75 -14.45
C SER A 11 0.87 -0.56 -14.22
N GLU A 12 1.25 0.41 -13.42
CA GLU A 12 2.67 0.68 -13.13
C GLU A 12 3.26 -0.38 -12.20
N PHE A 13 2.50 -0.84 -11.23
CA PHE A 13 2.98 -1.70 -10.16
C PHE A 13 2.42 -3.12 -10.18
N ALA A 14 1.92 -3.58 -11.33
CA ALA A 14 1.32 -4.92 -11.46
C ALA A 14 2.27 -6.02 -10.95
N LYS A 15 3.54 -5.95 -11.29
CA LYS A 15 4.56 -6.92 -10.87
C LYS A 15 4.84 -6.82 -9.37
N GLU A 16 5.08 -5.61 -8.87
CA GLU A 16 5.38 -5.38 -7.45
C GLU A 16 4.21 -5.83 -6.57
N ARG A 17 2.99 -5.53 -6.96
CA ARG A 17 1.78 -5.94 -6.23
C ARG A 17 1.69 -7.47 -6.12
N LYS A 18 1.83 -8.15 -7.24
CA LYS A 18 1.76 -9.62 -7.30
C LYS A 18 2.88 -10.26 -6.47
N GLU A 19 4.11 -9.79 -6.64
CA GLU A 19 5.27 -10.36 -5.98
C GLU A 19 5.28 -10.07 -4.46
N LEU A 20 4.81 -8.90 -4.02
CA LEU A 20 4.66 -8.61 -2.60
C LEU A 20 3.59 -9.51 -1.96
N CYS A 21 2.47 -9.70 -2.64
CA CYS A 21 1.42 -10.60 -2.16
C CYS A 21 1.95 -12.01 -1.98
N TYR A 22 2.61 -12.53 -3.00
CA TYR A 22 3.23 -13.86 -2.95
C TYR A 22 4.26 -13.95 -1.82
N PHE A 23 5.12 -12.95 -1.69
CA PHE A 23 6.15 -12.90 -0.67
C PHE A 23 5.57 -12.96 0.75
N VAL A 24 4.59 -12.13 1.05
CA VAL A 24 3.97 -12.09 2.39
C VAL A 24 3.25 -13.41 2.70
N LEU A 25 2.53 -13.96 1.72
CA LEU A 25 1.73 -15.17 1.93
C LEU A 25 2.55 -16.46 1.93
N THR A 26 3.81 -16.43 1.50
CA THR A 26 4.69 -17.61 1.46
C THR A 26 5.87 -17.55 2.42
N ASP A 27 6.24 -16.38 2.92
CA ASP A 27 7.28 -16.27 3.92
C ASP A 27 6.86 -16.99 5.21
N PRO A 28 7.70 -17.89 5.76
CA PRO A 28 7.32 -18.72 6.91
C PRO A 28 6.90 -17.93 8.15
N TYR A 29 7.44 -16.73 8.36
CA TYR A 29 7.07 -15.87 9.49
C TYR A 29 5.86 -15.00 9.15
N LEU A 30 5.92 -14.26 8.05
CA LEU A 30 4.88 -13.29 7.71
C LEU A 30 3.51 -13.91 7.50
N LYS A 31 3.45 -15.08 6.87
CA LYS A 31 2.17 -15.78 6.61
C LYS A 31 1.39 -16.15 7.86
N GLN A 32 2.05 -16.19 9.03
CA GLN A 32 1.39 -16.49 10.29
C GLN A 32 0.61 -15.29 10.85
N TYR A 33 0.99 -14.08 10.48
CA TYR A 33 0.46 -12.86 11.08
C TYR A 33 -0.26 -11.96 10.09
N PHE A 34 0.01 -12.11 8.79
CA PHE A 34 -0.47 -11.19 7.77
C PHE A 34 -1.20 -11.89 6.64
N ASP A 35 -2.25 -11.26 6.18
CA ASP A 35 -2.93 -11.54 4.91
C ASP A 35 -2.81 -10.30 4.02
N VAL A 36 -3.03 -10.46 2.71
CA VAL A 36 -2.91 -9.38 1.75
C VAL A 36 -4.16 -9.29 0.90
N PHE A 37 -4.70 -8.09 0.78
CA PHE A 37 -5.76 -7.80 -0.16
C PHE A 37 -5.20 -7.13 -1.42
N LEU A 38 -5.49 -7.75 -2.57
CA LEU A 38 -5.27 -7.18 -3.90
C LEU A 38 -6.60 -7.17 -4.63
N PHE A 39 -6.98 -6.00 -5.13
CA PHE A 39 -8.23 -5.83 -5.86
C PHE A 39 -8.31 -6.77 -7.09
N GLU A 40 -7.21 -6.94 -7.82
CA GLU A 40 -7.12 -7.79 -9.01
C GLU A 40 -7.29 -9.28 -8.73
N ASN A 41 -7.21 -9.72 -7.48
CA ASN A 41 -7.45 -11.11 -7.08
C ASN A 41 -8.93 -11.42 -6.84
N LEU A 42 -9.80 -10.41 -6.88
CA LEU A 42 -11.24 -10.61 -6.79
C LEU A 42 -11.79 -11.23 -8.08
N PRO A 43 -12.88 -12.01 -8.00
CA PRO A 43 -13.61 -12.44 -9.19
C PRO A 43 -14.00 -11.25 -10.07
N ALA A 44 -14.03 -11.48 -11.39
CA ALA A 44 -14.27 -10.40 -12.37
C ALA A 44 -15.56 -9.62 -12.12
N ASN A 45 -16.61 -10.28 -11.63
CA ASN A 45 -17.89 -9.65 -11.32
C ASN A 45 -17.85 -8.79 -10.04
N GLN A 46 -16.76 -8.85 -9.28
CA GLN A 46 -16.57 -8.05 -8.05
C GLN A 46 -15.45 -7.02 -8.19
N GLN A 47 -14.81 -6.94 -9.35
CA GLN A 47 -13.70 -6.01 -9.61
C GLN A 47 -14.20 -4.61 -9.99
N ASN A 48 -15.15 -4.05 -9.24
CA ASN A 48 -15.58 -2.67 -9.42
C ASN A 48 -14.87 -1.77 -8.40
N PRO A 49 -13.90 -0.94 -8.83
CA PRO A 49 -13.13 -0.09 -7.91
C PRO A 49 -13.99 0.85 -7.07
N GLN A 50 -15.10 1.32 -7.61
CA GLN A 50 -15.95 2.32 -6.95
C GLN A 50 -16.66 1.79 -5.71
N ASN A 51 -16.94 0.48 -5.67
CA ASN A 51 -17.80 -0.09 -4.64
C ASN A 51 -17.07 -0.84 -3.54
N ASN A 52 -15.81 -1.24 -3.76
CA ASN A 52 -15.16 -2.21 -2.87
C ASN A 52 -13.97 -1.66 -2.08
N TYR A 53 -13.40 -0.50 -2.46
CA TYR A 53 -12.19 -0.04 -1.79
C TYR A 53 -12.46 0.39 -0.34
N ARG A 54 -13.61 1.02 -0.08
CA ARG A 54 -13.95 1.52 1.26
C ARG A 54 -14.01 0.39 2.27
N ASP A 55 -14.77 -0.66 1.95
CA ASP A 55 -14.90 -1.81 2.84
C ASP A 55 -13.54 -2.45 3.14
N LYS A 56 -12.69 -2.58 2.13
CA LYS A 56 -11.38 -3.20 2.28
C LYS A 56 -10.38 -2.32 3.01
N VAL A 57 -10.43 -1.01 2.83
CA VAL A 57 -9.65 -0.07 3.63
C VAL A 57 -10.12 -0.08 5.09
N GLU A 58 -11.42 -0.15 5.33
CA GLU A 58 -11.97 -0.28 6.69
C GLU A 58 -11.49 -1.57 7.37
N GLU A 59 -11.52 -2.70 6.65
CA GLU A 59 -11.08 -3.99 7.17
C GLU A 59 -9.57 -4.07 7.41
N CYS A 60 -8.77 -3.31 6.65
CA CYS A 60 -7.32 -3.45 6.72
C CYS A 60 -6.75 -2.99 8.06
N THR A 61 -5.65 -3.62 8.45
CA THR A 61 -4.84 -3.21 9.61
C THR A 61 -3.73 -2.25 9.16
N ILE A 62 -3.15 -2.51 8.00
CA ILE A 62 -2.05 -1.72 7.43
C ILE A 62 -2.40 -1.34 5.99
N TYR A 63 -2.30 -0.05 5.69
CA TYR A 63 -2.32 0.48 4.33
C TYR A 63 -0.87 0.53 3.81
N LEU A 64 -0.61 -0.13 2.68
CA LEU A 64 0.69 -0.13 2.02
C LEU A 64 0.55 0.55 0.66
N GLY A 65 1.14 1.72 0.52
CA GLY A 65 1.10 2.49 -0.72
C GLY A 65 2.38 2.34 -1.54
N LEU A 66 2.23 2.16 -2.84
CA LEU A 66 3.33 2.17 -3.81
C LEU A 66 3.07 3.30 -4.79
N PHE A 67 3.91 4.32 -4.76
CA PHE A 67 3.76 5.50 -5.61
C PHE A 67 5.00 5.69 -6.49
N GLY A 68 4.79 6.09 -7.72
CA GLY A 68 5.88 6.24 -8.67
C GLY A 68 5.59 7.32 -9.72
N LYS A 69 5.51 6.90 -10.97
CA LYS A 69 5.43 7.79 -12.13
C LYS A 69 4.00 8.18 -12.48
N THR A 70 3.08 7.20 -12.51
CA THR A 70 1.73 7.40 -13.00
C THR A 70 0.76 7.70 -11.87
N TYR A 71 -0.28 8.47 -12.18
CA TYR A 71 -1.34 8.78 -11.21
C TYR A 71 -2.40 7.69 -11.16
N GLY A 72 -2.55 6.93 -12.23
CA GLY A 72 -3.57 5.89 -12.35
C GLY A 72 -4.89 6.44 -12.87
N THR A 73 -5.88 5.56 -12.98
CA THR A 73 -7.22 5.89 -13.42
C THR A 73 -7.91 6.78 -12.38
N PHE A 74 -8.53 7.86 -12.85
CA PHE A 74 -9.23 8.82 -11.99
C PHE A 74 -10.72 8.93 -12.38
N ASP A 75 -11.51 9.38 -11.42
CA ASP A 75 -12.95 9.57 -11.57
C ASP A 75 -13.32 10.95 -12.14
N SER A 76 -14.62 11.27 -12.16
CA SER A 76 -15.13 12.55 -12.63
C SER A 76 -14.63 13.75 -11.82
N ASP A 77 -14.25 13.55 -10.56
CA ASP A 77 -13.68 14.60 -9.71
C ASP A 77 -12.18 14.79 -9.94
N GLY A 78 -11.58 14.00 -10.81
CA GLY A 78 -10.17 14.07 -11.15
C GLY A 78 -9.25 13.43 -10.12
N LEU A 79 -9.78 12.68 -9.16
CA LEU A 79 -9.01 11.93 -8.16
C LEU A 79 -8.87 10.47 -8.57
N SER A 80 -7.65 9.94 -8.49
CA SER A 80 -7.41 8.52 -8.75
C SER A 80 -7.97 7.65 -7.63
N TYR A 81 -8.24 6.39 -7.94
CA TYR A 81 -8.62 5.41 -6.91
C TYR A 81 -7.53 5.25 -5.86
N THR A 82 -6.26 5.31 -6.27
CA THR A 82 -5.12 5.29 -5.35
C THR A 82 -5.17 6.45 -4.36
N GLU A 83 -5.49 7.66 -4.82
CA GLU A 83 -5.61 8.81 -3.93
C GLU A 83 -6.83 8.70 -3.01
N HIS A 84 -7.97 8.23 -3.50
CA HIS A 84 -9.14 7.97 -2.66
C HIS A 84 -8.84 6.96 -1.55
N GLU A 85 -8.15 5.88 -1.88
CA GLU A 85 -7.74 4.87 -0.91
C GLU A 85 -6.82 5.45 0.16
N PHE A 86 -5.84 6.26 -0.24
CA PHE A 86 -4.94 6.95 0.68
C PHE A 86 -5.69 7.92 1.60
N ASP A 87 -6.55 8.76 1.03
CA ASP A 87 -7.32 9.73 1.79
C ASP A 87 -8.25 9.04 2.80
N TYR A 88 -8.87 7.94 2.39
CA TYR A 88 -9.77 7.20 3.26
C TYR A 88 -9.01 6.49 4.40
N ALA A 89 -7.86 5.90 4.11
CA ALA A 89 -6.98 5.34 5.14
C ALA A 89 -6.53 6.43 6.15
N THR A 90 -6.28 7.65 5.65
CA THR A 90 -5.95 8.81 6.50
C THR A 90 -7.12 9.18 7.41
N GLU A 91 -8.32 9.27 6.85
CA GLU A 91 -9.54 9.60 7.59
C GLU A 91 -9.81 8.60 8.71
N LEU A 92 -9.59 7.31 8.44
CA LEU A 92 -9.79 6.24 9.41
C LEU A 92 -8.65 6.08 10.41
N GLY A 93 -7.56 6.81 10.28
CA GLY A 93 -6.39 6.69 11.15
C GLY A 93 -5.66 5.37 11.03
N LYS A 94 -5.66 4.74 9.86
CA LYS A 94 -4.96 3.47 9.64
C LYS A 94 -3.45 3.63 9.73
N ASP A 95 -2.76 2.60 10.19
CA ASP A 95 -1.32 2.51 10.06
C ASP A 95 -0.96 2.46 8.58
N ARG A 96 0.00 3.30 8.16
CA ARG A 96 0.34 3.47 6.76
C ARG A 96 1.83 3.36 6.55
N VAL A 97 2.24 2.56 5.56
CA VAL A 97 3.61 2.47 5.08
C VAL A 97 3.61 2.84 3.59
N ILE A 98 4.47 3.77 3.21
CA ILE A 98 4.54 4.29 1.85
C ILE A 98 5.92 4.04 1.28
N TYR A 99 5.97 3.46 0.09
CA TYR A 99 7.20 3.22 -0.65
C TYR A 99 7.15 3.96 -1.98
N LEU A 100 8.17 4.77 -2.23
CA LEU A 100 8.28 5.59 -3.42
C LEU A 100 9.31 4.96 -4.37
N LYS A 101 8.88 4.64 -5.59
CA LYS A 101 9.78 4.14 -6.61
C LYS A 101 10.75 5.23 -7.04
N HIS A 102 12.04 4.93 -6.99
CA HIS A 102 13.04 5.84 -7.51
C HIS A 102 12.86 5.99 -9.02
N LEU A 103 12.78 7.24 -9.49
CA LEU A 103 12.61 7.58 -10.89
C LEU A 103 13.88 8.21 -11.43
N SER A 104 14.24 7.88 -12.68
CA SER A 104 15.35 8.57 -13.34
C SER A 104 15.01 10.06 -13.53
N SER A 105 16.03 10.91 -13.66
CA SER A 105 15.86 12.33 -13.90
C SER A 105 15.14 12.64 -15.21
N ARG A 106 15.08 11.66 -16.12
CA ARG A 106 14.39 11.78 -17.43
C ARG A 106 12.94 11.28 -17.39
N ALA A 107 12.52 10.66 -16.30
CA ALA A 107 11.15 10.15 -16.17
C ALA A 107 10.16 11.31 -16.11
N ARG A 108 9.08 11.21 -16.89
CA ARG A 108 7.98 12.17 -16.83
C ARG A 108 6.97 11.69 -15.79
N GLN A 109 7.03 12.30 -14.62
CA GLN A 109 6.10 12.01 -13.55
C GLN A 109 4.82 12.82 -13.70
N ALA A 110 3.66 12.18 -13.53
CA ALA A 110 2.37 12.86 -13.59
C ALA A 110 2.28 13.93 -12.48
N LYS A 111 1.84 15.14 -12.83
CA LYS A 111 1.72 16.25 -11.88
C LYS A 111 0.82 15.93 -10.70
N LYS A 112 -0.27 15.21 -10.93
CA LYS A 112 -1.18 14.80 -9.86
C LYS A 112 -0.53 13.77 -8.93
N MET A 113 0.36 12.91 -9.44
CA MET A 113 1.13 11.99 -8.60
C MET A 113 2.15 12.75 -7.76
N VAL A 114 2.81 13.76 -8.29
CA VAL A 114 3.70 14.63 -7.50
C VAL A 114 2.95 15.25 -6.32
N LYS A 115 1.74 15.74 -6.55
CA LYS A 115 0.90 16.30 -5.47
C LYS A 115 0.51 15.27 -4.43
N LEU A 116 0.13 14.06 -4.86
CA LEU A 116 -0.21 12.96 -3.94
C LEU A 116 1.01 12.57 -3.10
N ILE A 117 2.18 12.42 -3.71
CA ILE A 117 3.42 12.11 -2.99
C ILE A 117 3.76 13.20 -1.98
N THR A 118 3.64 14.48 -2.34
CA THR A 118 3.86 15.59 -1.42
C THR A 118 2.93 15.51 -0.21
N LYS A 119 1.65 15.24 -0.45
CA LYS A 119 0.66 15.05 0.60
C LYS A 119 1.02 13.86 1.51
N ALA A 120 1.41 12.75 0.92
CA ALA A 120 1.79 11.54 1.67
C ALA A 120 3.03 11.76 2.53
N LYS A 121 4.05 12.43 2.01
CA LYS A 121 5.29 12.74 2.74
C LYS A 121 5.05 13.61 3.97
N GLN A 122 4.04 14.48 3.93
CA GLN A 122 3.68 15.33 5.07
C GLN A 122 2.91 14.57 6.14
N ALA A 123 2.25 13.48 5.77
CA ALA A 123 1.33 12.78 6.65
C ALA A 123 1.92 11.51 7.28
N VAL A 124 2.87 10.84 6.60
CA VAL A 124 3.37 9.53 7.02
C VAL A 124 4.86 9.38 6.76
N THR A 125 5.47 8.45 7.49
CA THR A 125 6.83 8.00 7.22
C THR A 125 6.86 7.22 5.90
N TYR A 126 7.87 7.48 5.08
CA TYR A 126 8.03 6.84 3.79
C TYR A 126 9.47 6.40 3.58
N ASP A 127 9.67 5.49 2.63
CA ASP A 127 10.99 5.09 2.16
C ASP A 127 10.96 4.95 0.64
N THR A 128 12.12 4.84 0.03
CA THR A 128 12.27 4.71 -1.42
C THR A 128 12.75 3.30 -1.79
N PHE A 129 12.58 2.91 -3.04
CA PHE A 129 13.11 1.65 -3.54
C PHE A 129 13.49 1.76 -5.02
N ASN A 130 14.51 1.00 -5.43
CA ASN A 130 15.00 0.92 -6.81
C ASN A 130 14.61 -0.40 -7.49
N SER A 131 14.48 -1.47 -6.72
CA SER A 131 14.24 -2.81 -7.25
C SER A 131 13.17 -3.53 -6.42
N LEU A 132 12.58 -4.56 -7.02
CA LEU A 132 11.63 -5.42 -6.33
C LEU A 132 12.26 -6.07 -5.09
N HIS A 133 13.51 -6.54 -5.21
CA HIS A 133 14.20 -7.17 -4.08
C HIS A 133 14.39 -6.19 -2.91
N GLU A 134 14.79 -4.97 -3.21
CA GLU A 134 14.90 -3.92 -2.19
C GLU A 134 13.55 -3.61 -1.55
N LEU A 135 12.48 -3.54 -2.35
CA LEU A 135 11.13 -3.32 -1.85
C LEU A 135 10.71 -4.45 -0.90
N GLN A 136 10.91 -5.70 -1.29
CA GLN A 136 10.58 -6.86 -0.44
C GLN A 136 11.32 -6.81 0.89
N ARG A 137 12.62 -6.48 0.87
CA ARG A 137 13.43 -6.36 2.08
C ARG A 137 12.91 -5.25 3.00
N LYS A 138 12.58 -4.10 2.46
CA LYS A 138 12.06 -2.97 3.24
C LYS A 138 10.65 -3.24 3.78
N VAL A 139 9.81 -3.89 3.00
CA VAL A 139 8.48 -4.33 3.48
C VAL A 139 8.63 -5.31 4.63
N MET A 140 9.52 -6.31 4.52
CA MET A 140 9.80 -7.24 5.61
C MET A 140 10.19 -6.48 6.89
N GLN A 141 11.12 -5.53 6.80
CA GLN A 141 11.56 -4.74 7.95
C GLN A 141 10.39 -3.96 8.58
N SER A 142 9.55 -3.33 7.77
CA SER A 142 8.39 -2.59 8.26
C SER A 142 7.38 -3.47 8.96
N LEU A 143 7.08 -4.65 8.40
CA LEU A 143 6.11 -5.57 8.98
C LEU A 143 6.62 -6.19 10.27
N LEU A 144 7.89 -6.55 10.35
CA LEU A 144 8.52 -7.06 11.57
C LEU A 144 8.49 -5.99 12.67
N TYR A 145 8.84 -4.76 12.35
CA TYR A 145 8.81 -3.65 13.30
C TYR A 145 7.38 -3.40 13.81
N TRP A 146 6.42 -3.38 12.91
CA TRP A 146 5.01 -3.20 13.26
C TRP A 146 4.54 -4.31 14.21
N GLN A 147 4.85 -5.57 13.89
CA GLN A 147 4.45 -6.72 14.69
C GLN A 147 5.06 -6.66 16.11
N GLN A 148 6.34 -6.30 16.22
CA GLN A 148 7.01 -6.15 17.50
C GLN A 148 6.38 -5.07 18.37
N ASN A 149 5.97 -3.95 17.76
CA ASN A 149 5.31 -2.87 18.48
C ASN A 149 3.93 -3.28 18.99
N GLN A 150 3.18 -4.07 18.25
CA GLN A 150 1.89 -4.60 18.71
C GLN A 150 2.08 -5.51 19.94
N ILE A 151 3.08 -6.37 19.94
CA ILE A 151 3.40 -7.24 21.08
C ILE A 151 3.74 -6.41 22.32
N LYS A 152 4.56 -5.36 22.19
CA LYS A 152 4.93 -4.47 23.30
C LYS A 152 3.72 -3.75 23.88
N MET A 153 2.81 -3.25 23.02
CA MET A 153 1.60 -2.55 23.44
C MET A 153 0.63 -3.51 24.16
N GLY A 154 0.51 -4.76 23.69
CA GLY A 154 -0.31 -5.79 24.34
C GLY A 154 0.24 -6.27 25.68
N GLY A 155 1.56 -6.17 25.90
CA GLY A 155 2.23 -6.55 27.16
C GLY A 155 2.08 -5.54 28.28
N ASN A 156 1.79 -4.30 27.99
CA ASN A 156 1.62 -3.22 28.97
C ASN A 156 0.20 -3.11 29.54
N GLY A 157 -0.71 -3.97 29.10
CA GLY A 157 -2.10 -4.01 29.55
C GLY A 157 -2.41 -5.05 30.62
N ARG A 158 -1.38 -5.52 31.32
CA ARG A 158 -1.56 -6.47 32.41
C ARG A 158 -1.12 -5.88 33.76
#